data_00c1fe62171652d629b931f77d9c3e30
#
_entry.id   00c1fe62171652d629b931f77d9c3e30
#
_cell.length_a   1.000
_cell.length_b   1.000
_cell.length_c   1.000
_cell.angle_alpha   90.00
_cell.angle_beta   90.00
_cell.angle_gamma   90.00
#
_symmetry.space_group_name_H-M   'P 1'
#
loop_
_entity.id
_entity.type
_entity.pdbx_description
1 polymer ?
#
loop_
_entity_poly.entity_id
_entity_poly.type
_entity_poly.pdbx_seq_one_letter_code
_entity_poly.pdbx_strand_id
1 'polypeptide(L)'
;MNSCITVACDFVVIREGYTQRLDPQMNKPESNSQESSSRLTECTPREAAVAVSRLIIERGFIAYFAGGCVRDEILGLVPTDFDIATSAPPEDIAKIFRSARGVGEAFGVMLVHWKGRVIEVATFRSDGEYLDGRRPSDVRFVNAKEDAQRRDFTINGLFRHPLTGEVVDYVDGQKDLANRILRAIGDPSARLREDRLRTLRAARFAARFEMSIDSATEQAICDAARDLSGVSRERIGGEFRRMFSHSTRLRSAQLIERWGLDAPALAESNSIGACARISGLPSEVSFATVLAAWRLDRAERAPNNSSGAWRESLNLSGNESKEMMEILEIVSTLDLKWDNLPPSARKRLASRSAFSSALKVLFGVTPERVIEVGKTVARLATESGGLAPEPFVSGSDLIAIGFQPGPRFKGILDQLYDLQLEGALNSKEEAVVAARLEWNR
;
A
#
# COMPACT_ATOMS: atom_id res chain seq x y z
N MET A 1 -21.82 -2.52 12.13
CA MET A 1 -22.88 -1.51 11.95
C MET A 1 -22.51 -0.09 12.43
N ASN A 2 -21.58 0.09 13.38
CA ASN A 2 -21.24 1.43 13.91
C ASN A 2 -20.18 2.24 13.12
N SER A 3 -19.55 1.69 12.10
CA SER A 3 -18.41 2.34 11.43
C SER A 3 -18.77 3.52 10.52
N CYS A 4 -19.95 3.53 9.91
CA CYS A 4 -20.35 4.64 9.02
C CYS A 4 -20.81 5.90 9.78
N ILE A 5 -21.43 5.72 10.96
CA ILE A 5 -21.88 6.82 11.80
C ILE A 5 -20.69 7.50 12.47
N THR A 6 -19.71 6.72 12.92
CA THR A 6 -18.48 7.20 13.55
C THR A 6 -17.66 8.09 12.59
N VAL A 7 -17.55 7.71 11.30
CA VAL A 7 -16.80 8.51 10.32
C VAL A 7 -17.44 9.87 10.04
N ALA A 8 -18.78 9.96 10.00
CA ALA A 8 -19.46 11.24 9.83
C ALA A 8 -19.32 12.14 11.08
N CYS A 9 -19.29 11.55 12.28
CA CYS A 9 -19.04 12.26 13.54
C CYS A 9 -17.58 12.68 13.69
N ASP A 10 -16.61 11.81 13.31
CA ASP A 10 -15.19 12.13 13.40
C ASP A 10 -14.78 13.30 12.50
N PHE A 11 -15.39 13.45 11.33
CA PHE A 11 -15.15 14.61 10.45
C PHE A 11 -15.71 15.93 11.02
N VAL A 12 -16.77 15.88 11.82
CA VAL A 12 -17.33 17.07 12.50
C VAL A 12 -16.50 17.45 13.73
N VAL A 13 -15.99 16.48 14.48
CA VAL A 13 -15.16 16.69 15.69
C VAL A 13 -13.77 17.23 15.35
N ILE A 14 -13.16 16.83 14.21
CA ILE A 14 -11.83 17.31 13.82
C ILE A 14 -11.77 18.83 13.55
N ARG A 15 -12.90 19.45 13.19
CA ARG A 15 -12.92 20.92 12.95
C ARG A 15 -12.94 21.78 14.21
N GLU A 16 -13.36 21.26 15.35
CA GLU A 16 -13.38 22.01 16.63
C GLU A 16 -12.10 21.83 17.47
N GLY A 17 -11.22 20.87 17.14
CA GLY A 17 -10.05 20.49 17.93
C GLY A 17 -8.70 21.10 17.56
N TYR A 18 -8.58 21.94 16.52
CA TYR A 18 -7.27 22.38 16.00
C TYR A 18 -6.72 23.68 16.62
N THR A 19 -7.06 24.01 17.87
CA THR A 19 -6.45 25.12 18.61
C THR A 19 -6.15 24.76 20.06
N GLN A 20 -5.45 23.65 20.35
CA GLN A 20 -4.79 23.51 21.65
C GLN A 20 -3.43 22.83 21.48
N ARG A 21 -2.41 23.54 22.02
CA ARG A 21 -1.01 23.12 22.09
C ARG A 21 -0.87 21.86 22.94
N LEU A 22 -0.07 20.93 22.48
CA LEU A 22 0.37 19.75 23.23
C LEU A 22 1.28 20.19 24.39
N ASP A 23 0.88 19.91 25.60
CA ASP A 23 1.70 19.95 26.79
C ASP A 23 2.14 18.52 27.13
N PRO A 24 3.43 18.24 27.30
CA PRO A 24 3.90 16.88 27.52
C PRO A 24 4.11 16.62 28.99
N GLN A 25 3.11 16.15 29.73
CA GLN A 25 3.37 15.46 31.00
C GLN A 25 2.25 14.50 31.40
N MET A 26 2.74 13.35 31.94
CA MET A 26 2.07 12.36 32.78
C MET A 26 1.32 11.20 32.11
N ASN A 27 1.99 10.07 32.15
CA ASN A 27 1.36 8.86 32.65
C ASN A 27 2.41 7.93 33.32
N LYS A 28 2.26 7.77 34.63
CA LYS A 28 2.95 6.73 35.42
C LYS A 28 2.20 5.40 35.21
N PRO A 29 2.89 4.25 35.22
CA PRO A 29 2.23 2.95 35.17
C PRO A 29 1.74 2.54 36.57
N GLU A 30 0.48 2.15 36.66
CA GLU A 30 -0.03 1.41 37.80
C GLU A 30 0.46 -0.04 37.74
N SER A 31 1.06 -0.46 38.84
CA SER A 31 1.46 -1.82 39.13
C SER A 31 0.23 -2.72 39.33
N ASN A 32 0.09 -3.77 38.54
CA ASN A 32 -0.70 -4.94 38.95
C ASN A 32 0.13 -6.21 38.76
N SER A 33 0.37 -6.84 39.88
CA SER A 33 1.11 -8.08 40.08
C SER A 33 0.24 -9.29 39.75
N GLN A 34 0.93 -10.35 39.30
CA GLN A 34 0.53 -11.77 39.20
C GLN A 34 -0.19 -12.19 37.91
N GLU A 35 0.63 -12.77 37.02
CA GLU A 35 0.55 -14.22 36.75
C GLU A 35 1.73 -14.63 35.85
N SER A 36 2.66 -15.40 36.43
CA SER A 36 3.77 -16.02 35.73
C SER A 36 3.28 -17.21 34.90
N SER A 37 2.95 -16.99 33.63
CA SER A 37 3.02 -18.02 32.61
C SER A 37 4.26 -17.75 31.77
N SER A 38 5.17 -18.70 31.70
CA SER A 38 6.39 -18.67 30.88
C SER A 38 6.06 -18.42 29.42
N ARG A 39 5.92 -17.16 29.02
CA ARG A 39 6.04 -16.77 27.62
C ARG A 39 7.47 -17.04 27.21
N LEU A 40 7.67 -18.08 26.41
CA LEU A 40 8.87 -18.21 25.59
C LEU A 40 9.02 -16.85 24.89
N THR A 41 10.03 -16.07 25.31
CA THR A 41 10.33 -14.78 24.70
C THR A 41 10.55 -15.03 23.20
N GLU A 42 9.61 -14.56 22.37
CA GLU A 42 9.71 -14.69 20.93
C GLU A 42 11.01 -14.03 20.47
N CYS A 43 11.84 -14.76 19.73
CA CYS A 43 13.11 -14.29 19.20
C CYS A 43 12.81 -13.10 18.26
N THR A 44 13.39 -11.95 18.53
CA THR A 44 13.25 -10.78 17.65
C THR A 44 13.96 -11.02 16.31
N PRO A 45 13.56 -10.33 15.23
CA PRO A 45 14.23 -10.43 13.93
C PRO A 45 15.74 -10.17 14.05
N ARG A 46 16.14 -9.16 14.84
CA ARG A 46 17.55 -8.82 15.05
C ARG A 46 18.31 -9.92 15.79
N GLU A 47 17.76 -10.48 16.85
CA GLU A 47 18.37 -11.58 17.60
C GLU A 47 18.56 -12.84 16.73
N ALA A 48 17.56 -13.15 15.91
CA ALA A 48 17.65 -14.26 14.96
C ALA A 48 18.78 -14.03 13.94
N ALA A 49 18.85 -12.84 13.35
CA ALA A 49 19.89 -12.47 12.39
C ALA A 49 21.30 -12.46 13.02
N VAL A 50 21.46 -11.97 14.28
CA VAL A 50 22.73 -12.05 15.03
C VAL A 50 23.15 -13.48 15.25
N ALA A 51 22.22 -14.36 15.65
CA ALA A 51 22.54 -15.77 15.90
C ALA A 51 22.97 -16.49 14.61
N VAL A 52 22.25 -16.27 13.50
CA VAL A 52 22.59 -16.83 12.19
C VAL A 52 23.97 -16.32 11.73
N SER A 53 24.20 -15.00 11.82
CA SER A 53 25.49 -14.39 11.44
C SER A 53 26.66 -14.95 12.27
N ARG A 54 26.46 -15.14 13.57
CA ARG A 54 27.48 -15.69 14.47
C ARG A 54 27.93 -17.09 14.02
N LEU A 55 26.98 -17.97 13.72
CA LEU A 55 27.28 -19.32 13.24
C LEU A 55 28.03 -19.32 11.90
N ILE A 56 27.75 -18.37 11.02
CA ILE A 56 28.50 -18.21 9.76
C ILE A 56 29.92 -17.75 10.05
N ILE A 57 30.10 -16.77 10.95
CA ILE A 57 31.43 -16.25 11.35
C ILE A 57 32.28 -17.34 12.05
N GLU A 58 31.69 -18.15 12.93
CA GLU A 58 32.35 -19.26 13.61
C GLU A 58 32.87 -20.33 12.63
N ARG A 59 32.32 -20.39 11.42
CA ARG A 59 32.80 -21.27 10.35
C ARG A 59 33.88 -20.63 9.46
N GLY A 60 34.34 -19.41 9.83
CA GLY A 60 35.41 -18.70 9.14
C GLY A 60 34.96 -17.83 7.98
N PHE A 61 33.66 -17.64 7.78
CA PHE A 61 33.12 -16.77 6.75
C PHE A 61 32.85 -15.36 7.27
N ILE A 62 32.88 -14.39 6.36
CA ILE A 62 32.42 -13.03 6.65
C ILE A 62 30.88 -13.01 6.61
N ALA A 63 30.24 -12.35 7.58
CA ALA A 63 28.81 -12.08 7.56
C ALA A 63 28.54 -10.66 8.06
N TYR A 64 27.72 -9.92 7.30
CA TYR A 64 27.28 -8.57 7.62
C TYR A 64 25.75 -8.47 7.53
N PHE A 65 25.14 -7.62 8.34
CA PHE A 65 23.84 -7.05 8.00
C PHE A 65 23.99 -6.15 6.78
N ALA A 66 23.00 -6.11 5.90
CA ALA A 66 23.15 -5.46 4.61
C ALA A 66 21.93 -4.63 4.20
N GLY A 67 22.17 -3.52 3.55
CA GLY A 67 21.12 -2.74 2.86
C GLY A 67 20.13 -2.05 3.77
N GLY A 68 18.84 -2.41 3.64
CA GLY A 68 17.73 -1.70 4.28
C GLY A 68 17.81 -1.60 5.79
N CYS A 69 18.15 -2.68 6.47
CA CYS A 69 18.25 -2.68 7.94
C CYS A 69 19.38 -1.78 8.45
N VAL A 70 20.53 -1.74 7.76
CA VAL A 70 21.66 -0.88 8.14
C VAL A 70 21.31 0.59 7.98
N ARG A 71 20.71 0.96 6.85
CA ARG A 71 20.20 2.31 6.60
C ARG A 71 19.19 2.72 7.66
N ASP A 72 18.20 1.87 7.94
CA ASP A 72 17.11 2.19 8.86
C ASP A 72 17.65 2.36 10.29
N GLU A 73 18.59 1.50 10.77
CA GLU A 73 19.27 1.68 12.05
C GLU A 73 20.07 2.99 12.14
N ILE A 74 20.77 3.39 11.05
CA ILE A 74 21.53 4.68 11.03
C ILE A 74 20.57 5.86 11.09
N LEU A 75 19.39 5.76 10.48
CA LEU A 75 18.35 6.79 10.54
C LEU A 75 17.55 6.79 11.85
N GLY A 76 17.87 5.89 12.80
CA GLY A 76 17.13 5.76 14.06
C GLY A 76 15.76 5.10 13.92
N LEU A 77 15.51 4.44 12.78
CA LEU A 77 14.29 3.68 12.54
C LEU A 77 14.47 2.22 13.01
N VAL A 78 13.36 1.56 13.32
CA VAL A 78 13.37 0.13 13.69
C VAL A 78 13.21 -0.71 12.42
N PRO A 79 14.22 -1.50 12.02
CA PRO A 79 14.10 -2.39 10.87
C PRO A 79 13.07 -3.50 11.14
N THR A 80 12.29 -3.84 10.12
CA THR A 80 11.36 -4.98 10.16
C THR A 80 12.06 -6.30 9.85
N ASP A 81 13.05 -6.26 8.95
CA ASP A 81 13.77 -7.40 8.44
C ASP A 81 15.28 -7.15 8.52
N PHE A 82 16.06 -8.21 8.70
CA PHE A 82 17.53 -8.17 8.72
C PHE A 82 18.06 -9.14 7.69
N ASP A 83 18.56 -8.60 6.57
CA ASP A 83 19.22 -9.37 5.53
C ASP A 83 20.71 -9.54 5.87
N ILE A 84 21.23 -10.74 5.64
CA ILE A 84 22.65 -11.06 5.85
C ILE A 84 23.33 -11.20 4.48
N ALA A 85 24.43 -10.47 4.30
CA ALA A 85 25.35 -10.68 3.19
C ALA A 85 26.61 -11.36 3.68
N THR A 86 27.08 -12.39 2.96
CA THR A 86 28.19 -13.26 3.44
C THR A 86 29.14 -13.67 2.33
N SER A 87 30.37 -14.03 2.72
CA SER A 87 31.31 -14.71 1.82
C SER A 87 31.07 -16.23 1.68
N ALA A 88 30.16 -16.80 2.50
CA ALA A 88 29.80 -18.20 2.42
C ALA A 88 28.99 -18.48 1.14
N PRO A 89 29.39 -19.44 0.29
CA PRO A 89 28.59 -19.89 -0.83
C PRO A 89 27.34 -20.66 -0.37
N PRO A 90 26.28 -20.76 -1.20
CA PRO A 90 25.02 -21.42 -0.84
C PRO A 90 25.18 -22.84 -0.27
N GLU A 91 26.14 -23.62 -0.81
CA GLU A 91 26.44 -25.00 -0.37
C GLU A 91 26.92 -25.05 1.07
N ASP A 92 27.72 -24.07 1.50
CA ASP A 92 28.23 -24.01 2.86
C ASP A 92 27.17 -23.46 3.82
N ILE A 93 26.30 -22.53 3.37
CA ILE A 93 25.14 -22.11 4.15
C ILE A 93 24.21 -23.31 4.40
N ALA A 94 23.96 -24.15 3.38
CA ALA A 94 23.14 -25.36 3.54
C ALA A 94 23.77 -26.39 4.50
N LYS A 95 25.11 -26.48 4.55
CA LYS A 95 25.82 -27.34 5.54
C LYS A 95 25.74 -26.80 6.96
N ILE A 96 25.79 -25.45 7.12
CA ILE A 96 25.68 -24.80 8.44
C ILE A 96 24.26 -24.91 8.98
N PHE A 97 23.26 -24.70 8.11
CA PHE A 97 21.84 -24.64 8.51
C PHE A 97 21.00 -25.70 7.78
N ARG A 98 20.64 -26.78 8.48
CA ARG A 98 19.74 -27.82 7.92
C ARG A 98 18.37 -27.29 7.51
N SER A 99 17.97 -26.14 8.05
CA SER A 99 16.69 -25.45 7.74
C SER A 99 16.78 -24.53 6.54
N ALA A 100 17.96 -24.34 5.95
CA ALA A 100 18.15 -23.47 4.79
C ALA A 100 17.41 -24.00 3.55
N ARG A 101 16.79 -23.10 2.81
CA ARG A 101 16.13 -23.38 1.53
C ARG A 101 16.60 -22.38 0.49
N GLY A 102 16.97 -22.86 -0.68
CA GLY A 102 17.33 -22.00 -1.81
C GLY A 102 16.09 -21.31 -2.39
N VAL A 103 16.10 -20.00 -2.45
CA VAL A 103 15.12 -19.19 -3.18
C VAL A 103 15.88 -18.36 -4.20
N GLY A 104 16.26 -19.00 -5.30
CA GLY A 104 17.20 -18.44 -6.27
C GLY A 104 18.65 -18.84 -5.96
N GLU A 105 18.90 -20.11 -5.72
CA GLU A 105 20.27 -20.67 -5.52
C GLU A 105 21.24 -20.22 -6.62
N ALA A 106 20.77 -20.18 -7.87
CA ALA A 106 21.54 -19.66 -8.99
C ALA A 106 21.98 -18.18 -8.79
N PHE A 107 21.33 -17.45 -7.88
CA PHE A 107 21.65 -16.06 -7.54
C PHE A 107 22.26 -15.90 -6.16
N GLY A 108 22.61 -17.00 -5.48
CA GLY A 108 23.29 -16.98 -4.19
C GLY A 108 22.42 -16.59 -2.99
N VAL A 109 21.09 -16.77 -3.05
CA VAL A 109 20.17 -16.39 -1.97
C VAL A 109 19.57 -17.62 -1.29
N MET A 110 19.72 -17.69 0.04
CA MET A 110 19.20 -18.76 0.89
C MET A 110 18.28 -18.17 1.97
N LEU A 111 17.15 -18.83 2.25
CA LEU A 111 16.30 -18.54 3.39
C LEU A 111 16.62 -19.49 4.54
N VAL A 112 17.08 -18.95 5.66
CA VAL A 112 17.39 -19.70 6.87
C VAL A 112 16.25 -19.56 7.88
N HIS A 113 15.63 -20.67 8.24
CA HIS A 113 14.61 -20.70 9.28
C HIS A 113 15.26 -20.83 10.66
N TRP A 114 15.09 -19.81 11.53
CA TRP A 114 15.69 -19.76 12.86
C TRP A 114 14.68 -19.32 13.91
N LYS A 115 14.33 -20.22 14.86
CA LYS A 115 13.40 -19.94 15.97
C LYS A 115 12.11 -19.22 15.54
N GLY A 116 11.46 -19.73 14.49
CA GLY A 116 10.22 -19.18 13.97
C GLY A 116 10.38 -17.94 13.09
N ARG A 117 11.60 -17.48 12.83
CA ARG A 117 11.91 -16.38 11.89
C ARG A 117 12.54 -16.93 10.62
N VAL A 118 12.38 -16.18 9.53
CA VAL A 118 13.03 -16.45 8.24
C VAL A 118 14.04 -15.34 8.01
N ILE A 119 15.31 -15.71 7.83
CA ILE A 119 16.41 -14.77 7.59
C ILE A 119 16.91 -15.01 6.17
N GLU A 120 16.96 -13.94 5.37
CA GLU A 120 17.58 -13.97 4.06
C GLU A 120 19.09 -13.88 4.19
N VAL A 121 19.80 -14.85 3.62
CA VAL A 121 21.26 -14.92 3.59
C VAL A 121 21.72 -14.95 2.14
N ALA A 122 22.39 -13.88 1.71
CA ALA A 122 22.87 -13.72 0.35
C ALA A 122 24.40 -13.79 0.28
N THR A 123 24.94 -14.61 -0.59
CA THR A 123 26.38 -14.63 -0.87
C THR A 123 26.79 -13.34 -1.60
N PHE A 124 27.91 -12.71 -1.21
CA PHE A 124 28.47 -11.56 -1.93
C PHE A 124 28.64 -11.91 -3.41
N ARG A 125 28.09 -11.08 -4.27
CA ARG A 125 28.10 -11.32 -5.71
C ARG A 125 28.32 -10.07 -6.53
N SER A 126 28.87 -10.23 -7.72
CA SER A 126 28.74 -9.30 -8.83
C SER A 126 27.75 -9.87 -9.82
N ASP A 127 26.97 -8.99 -10.42
CA ASP A 127 26.01 -9.36 -11.44
C ASP A 127 26.69 -9.23 -12.82
N GLY A 128 26.52 -10.22 -13.70
CA GLY A 128 26.96 -10.15 -15.10
C GLY A 128 26.09 -9.19 -15.92
N GLU A 129 26.19 -9.26 -17.24
CA GLU A 129 25.38 -8.41 -18.13
C GLU A 129 23.89 -8.67 -17.96
N TYR A 130 23.11 -7.61 -17.95
CA TYR A 130 21.64 -7.67 -17.86
C TYR A 130 21.06 -7.69 -19.28
N LEU A 131 20.66 -8.87 -19.78
CA LEU A 131 20.14 -9.04 -21.13
C LEU A 131 18.67 -8.60 -21.24
N ASP A 132 17.91 -8.71 -20.16
CA ASP A 132 16.47 -8.43 -20.11
C ASP A 132 16.08 -7.26 -19.17
N GLY A 133 17.08 -6.52 -18.65
CA GLY A 133 16.85 -5.43 -17.69
C GLY A 133 16.35 -5.89 -16.32
N ARG A 134 16.50 -7.18 -15.97
CA ARG A 134 16.05 -7.75 -14.68
C ARG A 134 17.03 -8.75 -14.07
N ARG A 135 17.50 -9.69 -14.87
CA ARG A 135 18.35 -10.78 -14.39
C ARG A 135 19.72 -10.71 -15.04
N PRO A 136 20.78 -10.77 -14.25
CA PRO A 136 22.11 -10.92 -14.83
C PRO A 136 22.19 -12.26 -15.57
N SER A 137 22.97 -12.30 -16.64
CA SER A 137 23.22 -13.51 -17.40
C SER A 137 23.96 -14.57 -16.60
N ASP A 138 24.83 -14.11 -15.70
CA ASP A 138 25.59 -14.93 -14.74
C ASP A 138 25.82 -14.16 -13.44
N VAL A 139 26.19 -14.89 -12.41
CA VAL A 139 26.52 -14.35 -11.09
C VAL A 139 27.86 -14.89 -10.68
N ARG A 140 28.75 -14.02 -10.25
CA ARG A 140 30.06 -14.40 -9.70
C ARG A 140 30.13 -14.05 -8.23
N PHE A 141 30.57 -14.99 -7.41
CA PHE A 141 30.83 -14.72 -6.00
C PHE A 141 32.10 -13.88 -5.85
N VAL A 142 32.01 -12.83 -5.08
CA VAL A 142 33.01 -11.77 -4.96
C VAL A 142 33.18 -11.34 -3.49
N ASN A 143 33.88 -10.24 -3.26
CA ASN A 143 34.03 -9.66 -1.93
C ASN A 143 32.91 -8.62 -1.62
N ALA A 144 32.84 -8.17 -0.37
CA ALA A 144 31.83 -7.22 0.09
C ALA A 144 31.86 -5.88 -0.66
N LYS A 145 33.03 -5.41 -1.09
CA LYS A 145 33.16 -4.15 -1.81
C LYS A 145 32.50 -4.21 -3.18
N GLU A 146 32.74 -5.29 -3.91
CA GLU A 146 32.10 -5.49 -5.23
C GLU A 146 30.59 -5.70 -5.10
N ASP A 147 30.12 -6.42 -4.04
CA ASP A 147 28.69 -6.55 -3.75
C ASP A 147 28.04 -5.19 -3.43
N ALA A 148 28.70 -4.30 -2.66
CA ALA A 148 28.22 -2.95 -2.43
C ALA A 148 28.07 -2.17 -3.75
N GLN A 149 29.07 -2.28 -4.64
CA GLN A 149 29.13 -1.53 -5.88
C GLN A 149 28.05 -1.90 -6.91
N ARG A 150 27.43 -3.10 -6.84
CA ARG A 150 26.33 -3.50 -7.73
C ARG A 150 24.96 -3.06 -7.25
N ARG A 151 24.83 -2.56 -6.02
CA ARG A 151 23.54 -2.14 -5.45
C ARG A 151 22.99 -0.88 -6.13
N ASP A 152 21.76 -0.50 -5.81
CA ASP A 152 21.06 0.61 -6.46
C ASP A 152 21.57 1.99 -6.03
N PHE A 153 21.44 2.30 -4.74
CA PHE A 153 21.77 3.61 -4.18
C PHE A 153 22.78 3.49 -3.03
N THR A 154 23.61 4.52 -2.84
CA THR A 154 24.65 4.56 -1.81
C THR A 154 24.13 4.24 -0.43
N ILE A 155 22.94 4.74 -0.08
CA ILE A 155 22.26 4.52 1.20
C ILE A 155 21.87 3.05 1.44
N ASN A 156 21.81 2.23 0.40
CA ASN A 156 21.53 0.79 0.46
C ASN A 156 22.78 -0.08 0.24
N GLY A 157 23.93 0.54 -0.03
CA GLY A 157 25.22 -0.13 -0.21
C GLY A 157 25.99 -0.34 1.08
N LEU A 158 25.38 -0.11 2.23
CA LEU A 158 25.99 -0.18 3.54
C LEU A 158 25.92 -1.59 4.12
N PHE A 159 26.98 -1.94 4.87
CA PHE A 159 27.02 -3.13 5.70
C PHE A 159 27.26 -2.78 7.17
N ARG A 160 26.87 -3.68 8.07
CA ARG A 160 27.14 -3.55 9.50
C ARG A 160 27.60 -4.90 10.06
N HIS A 161 28.70 -4.90 10.79
CA HIS A 161 29.17 -6.11 11.47
C HIS A 161 28.18 -6.47 12.59
N PRO A 162 27.60 -7.70 12.58
CA PRO A 162 26.48 -8.04 13.47
C PRO A 162 26.86 -8.09 14.96
N LEU A 163 28.14 -8.32 15.28
CA LEU A 163 28.61 -8.47 16.65
C LEU A 163 29.26 -7.19 17.20
N THR A 164 30.04 -6.47 16.39
CA THR A 164 30.73 -5.24 16.81
C THR A 164 29.90 -3.99 16.61
N GLY A 165 28.92 -4.03 15.68
CA GLY A 165 28.12 -2.86 15.29
C GLY A 165 28.85 -1.91 14.35
N GLU A 166 30.08 -2.18 13.95
CA GLU A 166 30.84 -1.37 13.02
C GLU A 166 30.17 -1.30 11.65
N VAL A 167 30.05 -0.08 11.09
CA VAL A 167 29.51 0.14 9.76
C VAL A 167 30.64 0.10 8.75
N VAL A 168 30.50 -0.75 7.73
CA VAL A 168 31.42 -0.87 6.61
C VAL A 168 30.79 -0.19 5.40
N ASP A 169 31.44 0.84 4.88
CA ASP A 169 30.96 1.68 3.79
C ASP A 169 32.00 1.74 2.66
N TYR A 170 31.63 1.24 1.49
CA TYR A 170 32.47 1.25 0.28
C TYR A 170 31.98 2.25 -0.79
N VAL A 171 30.89 2.97 -0.50
CA VAL A 171 30.16 3.75 -1.52
C VAL A 171 29.75 5.15 -1.04
N ASP A 172 30.29 5.61 0.08
CA ASP A 172 29.96 6.91 0.72
C ASP A 172 28.50 7.03 1.18
N GLY A 173 27.83 5.92 1.46
CA GLY A 173 26.43 5.88 1.84
C GLY A 173 26.13 6.55 3.18
N GLN A 174 27.04 6.47 4.17
CA GLN A 174 26.88 7.19 5.45
C GLN A 174 26.88 8.70 5.26
N LYS A 175 27.75 9.21 4.39
CA LYS A 175 27.80 10.63 4.04
C LYS A 175 26.52 11.11 3.36
N ASP A 176 26.01 10.32 2.41
CA ASP A 176 24.77 10.63 1.70
C ASP A 176 23.55 10.54 2.63
N LEU A 177 23.51 9.60 3.58
CA LEU A 177 22.49 9.54 4.62
C LEU A 177 22.51 10.78 5.52
N ALA A 178 23.68 11.18 6.00
CA ALA A 178 23.84 12.36 6.85
C ALA A 178 23.38 13.65 6.14
N ASN A 179 23.67 13.77 4.84
CA ASN A 179 23.28 14.91 4.01
C ASN A 179 21.86 14.79 3.41
N ARG A 180 21.15 13.70 3.66
CA ARG A 180 19.84 13.38 3.07
C ARG A 180 19.86 13.45 1.54
N ILE A 181 20.84 12.81 0.92
CA ILE A 181 21.00 12.75 -0.54
C ILE A 181 20.72 11.32 -1.02
N LEU A 182 19.88 11.16 -2.02
CA LEU A 182 19.71 9.92 -2.77
C LEU A 182 20.62 9.96 -3.99
N ARG A 183 21.60 9.05 -4.04
CA ARG A 183 22.60 8.95 -5.10
C ARG A 183 22.71 7.51 -5.61
N ALA A 184 22.70 7.30 -6.92
CA ALA A 184 23.00 6.00 -7.52
C ALA A 184 24.47 5.66 -7.34
N ILE A 185 24.77 4.37 -7.15
CA ILE A 185 26.15 3.89 -7.01
C ILE A 185 26.81 3.80 -8.40
N GLY A 186 27.99 4.40 -8.55
CA GLY A 186 28.74 4.42 -9.80
C GLY A 186 28.14 5.34 -10.84
N ASP A 187 28.11 4.90 -12.12
CA ASP A 187 27.46 5.66 -13.20
C ASP A 187 25.94 5.53 -13.11
N PRO A 188 25.18 6.63 -12.87
CA PRO A 188 23.73 6.56 -12.72
C PRO A 188 23.01 6.00 -13.96
N SER A 189 23.46 6.38 -15.16
CA SER A 189 22.82 5.93 -16.41
C SER A 189 23.01 4.43 -16.64
N ALA A 190 24.21 3.91 -16.38
CA ALA A 190 24.47 2.48 -16.43
C ALA A 190 23.66 1.74 -15.35
N ARG A 191 23.65 2.27 -14.13
CA ARG A 191 22.96 1.68 -12.98
C ARG A 191 21.45 1.53 -13.18
N LEU A 192 20.81 2.54 -13.77
CA LEU A 192 19.37 2.51 -14.05
C LEU A 192 19.02 1.61 -15.27
N ARG A 193 19.93 1.46 -16.23
CA ARG A 193 19.75 0.52 -17.35
C ARG A 193 19.80 -0.94 -16.95
N GLU A 194 20.59 -1.31 -15.95
CA GLU A 194 20.65 -2.68 -15.41
C GLU A 194 19.32 -3.16 -14.87
N ASP A 195 18.60 -2.31 -14.13
CA ASP A 195 17.25 -2.60 -13.64
C ASP A 195 16.44 -1.30 -13.62
N ARG A 196 15.58 -1.14 -14.61
CA ARG A 196 14.73 0.04 -14.78
C ARG A 196 13.76 0.28 -13.63
N LEU A 197 13.44 -0.75 -12.81
CA LEU A 197 12.67 -0.58 -11.59
C LEU A 197 13.36 0.37 -10.60
N ARG A 198 14.68 0.53 -10.67
CA ARG A 198 15.43 1.45 -9.81
C ARG A 198 14.94 2.90 -9.93
N THR A 199 14.37 3.30 -11.07
CA THR A 199 13.75 4.63 -11.23
C THR A 199 12.55 4.82 -10.30
N LEU A 200 11.65 3.83 -10.21
CA LEU A 200 10.52 3.85 -9.28
C LEU A 200 10.98 3.72 -7.81
N ARG A 201 12.03 2.91 -7.58
CA ARG A 201 12.66 2.80 -6.25
C ARG A 201 13.25 4.13 -5.81
N ALA A 202 13.83 4.92 -6.74
CA ALA A 202 14.31 6.27 -6.44
C ALA A 202 13.18 7.18 -5.93
N ALA A 203 12.03 7.20 -6.60
CA ALA A 203 10.86 7.95 -6.15
C ALA A 203 10.43 7.53 -4.73
N ARG A 204 10.40 6.22 -4.48
CA ARG A 204 10.06 5.68 -3.17
C ARG A 204 11.04 6.09 -2.08
N PHE A 205 12.33 5.95 -2.29
CA PHE A 205 13.33 6.26 -1.26
C PHE A 205 13.44 7.78 -1.04
N ALA A 206 13.45 8.58 -2.10
CA ALA A 206 13.45 10.02 -1.99
C ALA A 206 12.25 10.57 -1.23
N ALA A 207 11.06 9.99 -1.45
CA ALA A 207 9.86 10.36 -0.71
C ALA A 207 9.90 9.85 0.74
N ARG A 208 10.14 8.54 0.93
CA ARG A 208 10.08 7.89 2.24
C ARG A 208 11.04 8.49 3.27
N PHE A 209 12.25 8.83 2.84
CA PHE A 209 13.30 9.35 3.72
C PHE A 209 13.50 10.86 3.57
N GLU A 210 12.62 11.55 2.84
CA GLU A 210 12.66 13.00 2.60
C GLU A 210 14.03 13.48 2.10
N MET A 211 14.59 12.73 1.15
CA MET A 211 15.91 13.02 0.57
C MET A 211 15.79 13.93 -0.64
N SER A 212 16.78 14.81 -0.82
CA SER A 212 17.11 15.43 -2.09
C SER A 212 17.77 14.39 -3.00
N ILE A 213 17.74 14.64 -4.31
CA ILE A 213 18.31 13.71 -5.27
C ILE A 213 19.57 14.34 -5.87
N ASP A 214 20.64 13.56 -5.96
CA ASP A 214 21.85 13.96 -6.64
C ASP A 214 21.54 14.33 -8.10
N SER A 215 22.10 15.44 -8.60
CA SER A 215 21.74 15.99 -9.91
C SER A 215 22.00 15.02 -11.08
N ALA A 216 23.12 14.30 -11.05
CA ALA A 216 23.42 13.31 -12.09
C ALA A 216 22.45 12.11 -12.02
N THR A 217 22.07 11.71 -10.81
CA THR A 217 21.09 10.64 -10.59
C THR A 217 19.70 11.09 -11.07
N GLU A 218 19.26 12.31 -10.77
CA GLU A 218 17.96 12.83 -11.21
C GLU A 218 17.90 12.95 -12.74
N GLN A 219 18.96 13.43 -13.37
CA GLN A 219 19.04 13.51 -14.84
C GLN A 219 18.92 12.12 -15.46
N ALA A 220 19.66 11.16 -14.96
CA ALA A 220 19.59 9.77 -15.46
C ALA A 220 18.19 9.14 -15.25
N ILE A 221 17.49 9.47 -14.17
CA ILE A 221 16.10 9.04 -13.96
C ILE A 221 15.20 9.64 -15.04
N CYS A 222 15.27 10.94 -15.29
CA CYS A 222 14.47 11.62 -16.31
C CYS A 222 14.73 11.06 -17.72
N ASP A 223 15.98 10.76 -18.05
CA ASP A 223 16.36 10.18 -19.33
C ASP A 223 15.83 8.74 -19.51
N ALA A 224 15.80 7.95 -18.42
CA ALA A 224 15.32 6.58 -18.42
C ALA A 224 13.80 6.47 -18.20
N ALA A 225 13.13 7.54 -17.77
CA ALA A 225 11.74 7.49 -17.26
C ALA A 225 10.71 6.99 -18.27
N ARG A 226 10.95 7.17 -19.56
CA ARG A 226 10.00 6.76 -20.63
C ARG A 226 9.98 5.27 -20.91
N ASP A 227 10.92 4.52 -20.34
CA ASP A 227 11.11 3.11 -20.66
C ASP A 227 11.20 2.24 -19.41
N LEU A 228 10.09 1.58 -19.10
CA LEU A 228 10.01 0.53 -18.07
C LEU A 228 9.93 -0.87 -18.72
N SER A 229 10.32 -1.03 -19.99
CA SER A 229 10.34 -2.34 -20.64
C SER A 229 11.29 -3.30 -19.89
N GLY A 230 10.95 -4.60 -19.90
CA GLY A 230 11.66 -5.61 -19.12
C GLY A 230 11.27 -5.66 -17.63
N VAL A 231 10.58 -4.64 -17.07
CA VAL A 231 10.08 -4.68 -15.71
C VAL A 231 8.68 -5.30 -15.68
N SER A 232 8.50 -6.38 -14.90
CA SER A 232 7.19 -7.00 -14.77
C SER A 232 6.18 -6.08 -14.07
N ARG A 233 4.91 -6.14 -14.51
CA ARG A 233 3.81 -5.37 -13.92
C ARG A 233 3.62 -5.64 -12.43
N GLU A 234 3.91 -6.87 -11.99
CA GLU A 234 3.93 -7.23 -10.57
C GLU A 234 4.94 -6.40 -9.77
N ARG A 235 6.18 -6.24 -10.28
CA ARG A 235 7.22 -5.43 -9.63
C ARG A 235 6.85 -3.95 -9.60
N ILE A 236 6.30 -3.43 -10.70
CA ILE A 236 5.80 -2.05 -10.79
C ILE A 236 4.71 -1.84 -9.73
N GLY A 237 3.67 -2.67 -9.74
CA GLY A 237 2.58 -2.59 -8.76
C GLY A 237 3.07 -2.76 -7.32
N GLY A 238 4.08 -3.60 -7.08
CA GLY A 238 4.72 -3.75 -5.77
C GLY A 238 5.38 -2.47 -5.27
N GLU A 239 6.08 -1.72 -6.13
CA GLU A 239 6.65 -0.41 -5.76
C GLU A 239 5.54 0.62 -5.48
N PHE A 240 4.48 0.68 -6.29
CA PHE A 240 3.33 1.56 -6.04
C PHE A 240 2.66 1.26 -4.71
N ARG A 241 2.44 -0.03 -4.35
CA ARG A 241 1.89 -0.39 -3.03
C ARG A 241 2.76 0.13 -1.90
N ARG A 242 4.08 -0.08 -1.97
CA ARG A 242 5.01 0.41 -0.94
C ARG A 242 5.02 1.94 -0.83
N MET A 243 4.91 2.67 -1.94
CA MET A 243 4.87 4.13 -1.95
C MET A 243 3.55 4.67 -1.40
N PHE A 244 2.43 4.11 -1.85
CA PHE A 244 1.11 4.66 -1.56
C PHE A 244 0.52 4.20 -0.21
N SER A 245 1.05 3.13 0.37
CA SER A 245 0.76 2.74 1.75
C SER A 245 1.52 3.56 2.80
N HIS A 246 2.45 4.44 2.39
CA HIS A 246 3.23 5.26 3.31
C HIS A 246 2.66 6.69 3.41
N SER A 247 2.86 7.37 4.54
CA SER A 247 2.42 8.76 4.75
C SER A 247 3.00 9.75 3.73
N THR A 248 4.17 9.46 3.15
CA THR A 248 4.83 10.27 2.11
C THR A 248 4.32 10.02 0.69
N ARG A 249 3.16 9.36 0.54
CA ARG A 249 2.56 9.03 -0.76
C ARG A 249 2.36 10.21 -1.70
N LEU A 250 2.01 11.39 -1.15
CA LEU A 250 1.90 12.62 -1.92
C LEU A 250 3.21 12.95 -2.64
N ARG A 251 4.32 12.96 -1.91
CA ARG A 251 5.64 13.23 -2.50
C ARG A 251 6.04 12.14 -3.51
N SER A 252 5.69 10.89 -3.25
CA SER A 252 5.91 9.80 -4.22
C SER A 252 5.17 10.05 -5.53
N ALA A 253 3.87 10.40 -5.47
CA ALA A 253 3.07 10.71 -6.64
C ALA A 253 3.65 11.91 -7.44
N GLN A 254 4.02 12.98 -6.74
CA GLN A 254 4.63 14.17 -7.34
C GLN A 254 5.96 13.86 -8.04
N LEU A 255 6.82 13.03 -7.45
CA LEU A 255 8.09 12.64 -8.06
C LEU A 255 7.87 11.77 -9.29
N ILE A 256 6.94 10.81 -9.23
CA ILE A 256 6.60 9.95 -10.37
C ILE A 256 6.10 10.79 -11.54
N GLU A 257 5.18 11.73 -11.31
CA GLU A 257 4.65 12.62 -12.34
C GLU A 257 5.73 13.58 -12.88
N ARG A 258 6.50 14.19 -11.99
CA ARG A 258 7.58 15.14 -12.35
C ARG A 258 8.63 14.50 -13.26
N TRP A 259 8.99 13.25 -13.00
CA TRP A 259 9.97 12.53 -13.81
C TRP A 259 9.38 11.83 -15.03
N GLY A 260 8.05 11.81 -15.19
CA GLY A 260 7.36 11.16 -16.29
C GLY A 260 7.31 9.63 -16.20
N LEU A 261 7.52 9.08 -15.00
CA LEU A 261 7.44 7.63 -14.72
C LEU A 261 6.00 7.11 -14.71
N ASP A 262 5.02 7.99 -14.52
CA ASP A 262 3.59 7.67 -14.54
C ASP A 262 3.13 7.14 -15.90
N ALA A 263 3.62 7.73 -17.00
CA ALA A 263 3.23 7.37 -18.35
C ALA A 263 3.49 5.88 -18.67
N PRO A 264 4.71 5.34 -18.58
CA PRO A 264 4.96 3.93 -18.84
C PRO A 264 4.46 3.00 -17.73
N ALA A 265 4.39 3.49 -16.48
CA ALA A 265 3.88 2.68 -15.38
C ALA A 265 2.39 2.40 -15.49
N LEU A 266 1.60 3.40 -15.89
CA LEU A 266 0.14 3.32 -15.99
C LEU A 266 -0.37 3.01 -17.41
N ALA A 267 0.51 3.04 -18.42
CA ALA A 267 0.14 3.00 -19.84
C ALA A 267 -0.81 4.15 -20.24
N GLU A 268 -0.51 5.36 -19.75
CA GLU A 268 -1.28 6.59 -19.98
C GLU A 268 -0.36 7.74 -20.39
N SER A 269 -0.94 8.90 -20.73
CA SER A 269 -0.17 10.12 -20.91
C SER A 269 0.34 10.66 -19.59
N ASN A 270 1.53 11.27 -19.61
CA ASN A 270 2.05 11.97 -18.43
C ASN A 270 1.08 13.08 -17.98
N SER A 271 0.95 13.25 -16.67
CA SER A 271 0.05 14.24 -16.07
C SER A 271 0.70 14.84 -14.83
N ILE A 272 1.23 16.06 -14.96
CA ILE A 272 1.87 16.79 -13.85
C ILE A 272 0.89 17.78 -13.24
N GLY A 273 0.77 17.80 -11.91
CA GLY A 273 -0.02 18.83 -11.23
C GLY A 273 -0.22 18.59 -9.73
N ALA A 274 -1.16 19.33 -9.17
CA ALA A 274 -1.54 19.15 -7.78
C ALA A 274 -2.25 17.80 -7.58
N CYS A 275 -1.84 17.07 -6.55
CA CYS A 275 -2.50 15.85 -6.11
C CYS A 275 -3.36 16.18 -4.87
N ALA A 276 -4.42 17.00 -5.08
CA ALA A 276 -5.20 17.59 -4.01
C ALA A 276 -5.94 16.53 -3.18
N ARG A 277 -6.52 15.53 -3.85
CA ARG A 277 -7.21 14.43 -3.18
C ARG A 277 -6.24 13.57 -2.36
N ILE A 278 -5.08 13.21 -2.94
CA ILE A 278 -4.04 12.48 -2.18
C ILE A 278 -3.60 13.27 -0.96
N SER A 279 -3.41 14.59 -1.09
CA SER A 279 -2.99 15.47 0.01
C SER A 279 -4.01 15.51 1.15
N GLY A 280 -5.31 15.42 0.84
CA GLY A 280 -6.39 15.43 1.81
C GLY A 280 -6.68 14.09 2.48
N LEU A 281 -6.05 12.99 2.04
CA LEU A 281 -6.32 11.67 2.60
C LEU A 281 -5.71 11.50 4.01
N PRO A 282 -6.44 10.88 4.95
CA PRO A 282 -5.89 10.46 6.24
C PRO A 282 -4.68 9.52 6.08
N SER A 283 -3.84 9.41 7.13
CA SER A 283 -2.65 8.54 7.11
C SER A 283 -3.01 7.09 6.78
N GLU A 284 -4.06 6.58 7.36
CA GLU A 284 -4.50 5.18 7.19
C GLU A 284 -5.67 5.07 6.23
N VAL A 285 -5.38 4.67 5.02
CA VAL A 285 -6.36 4.34 3.97
C VAL A 285 -5.86 3.16 3.15
N SER A 286 -6.78 2.45 2.49
CA SER A 286 -6.42 1.35 1.60
C SER A 286 -5.64 1.85 0.38
N PHE A 287 -4.83 0.98 -0.21
CA PHE A 287 -4.14 1.27 -1.47
C PHE A 287 -5.12 1.65 -2.58
N ALA A 288 -6.27 0.98 -2.65
CA ALA A 288 -7.33 1.27 -3.61
C ALA A 288 -7.89 2.70 -3.43
N THR A 289 -8.02 3.19 -2.19
CA THR A 289 -8.44 4.56 -1.90
C THR A 289 -7.44 5.59 -2.43
N VAL A 290 -6.14 5.37 -2.23
CA VAL A 290 -5.09 6.26 -2.77
C VAL A 290 -5.09 6.25 -4.29
N LEU A 291 -5.24 5.08 -4.91
CA LEU A 291 -5.32 4.96 -6.36
C LEU A 291 -6.55 5.69 -6.92
N ALA A 292 -7.72 5.56 -6.27
CA ALA A 292 -8.92 6.28 -6.68
C ALA A 292 -8.73 7.82 -6.60
N ALA A 293 -8.13 8.29 -5.50
CA ALA A 293 -7.80 9.70 -5.34
C ALA A 293 -6.85 10.22 -6.43
N TRP A 294 -5.74 9.49 -6.65
CA TRP A 294 -4.75 9.86 -7.67
C TRP A 294 -5.33 9.82 -9.09
N ARG A 295 -6.17 8.81 -9.36
CA ARG A 295 -6.85 8.72 -10.64
C ARG A 295 -7.77 9.90 -10.92
N LEU A 296 -8.55 10.36 -9.93
CA LEU A 296 -9.42 11.53 -10.08
C LEU A 296 -8.62 12.82 -10.27
N ASP A 297 -7.53 13.00 -9.48
CA ASP A 297 -6.62 14.14 -9.66
C ASP A 297 -6.03 14.17 -11.07
N ARG A 298 -5.71 13.00 -11.65
CA ARG A 298 -5.18 12.88 -13.02
C ARG A 298 -6.26 13.09 -14.09
N ALA A 299 -7.47 12.58 -13.89
CA ALA A 299 -8.57 12.67 -14.86
C ALA A 299 -8.98 14.13 -15.12
N GLU A 300 -8.91 15.00 -14.13
CA GLU A 300 -9.18 16.44 -14.28
C GLU A 300 -8.14 17.13 -15.17
N ARG A 301 -6.91 16.64 -15.20
CA ARG A 301 -5.78 17.21 -15.96
C ARG A 301 -5.62 16.58 -17.35
N ALA A 302 -5.99 15.31 -17.50
CA ALA A 302 -5.85 14.53 -18.71
C ALA A 302 -7.09 13.62 -18.92
N PRO A 303 -8.23 14.19 -19.32
CA PRO A 303 -9.51 13.46 -19.39
C PRO A 303 -9.53 12.30 -20.38
N ASN A 304 -8.62 12.29 -21.37
CA ASN A 304 -8.52 11.24 -22.38
C ASN A 304 -7.76 9.98 -21.90
N ASN A 305 -7.21 9.98 -20.69
CA ASN A 305 -6.56 8.80 -20.14
C ASN A 305 -7.59 7.71 -19.83
N SER A 306 -7.37 6.52 -20.41
CA SER A 306 -8.34 5.42 -20.32
C SER A 306 -8.41 4.83 -18.90
N SER A 307 -9.64 4.55 -18.45
CA SER A 307 -9.88 4.06 -17.09
C SER A 307 -9.56 2.58 -16.86
N GLY A 308 -9.37 1.78 -17.90
CA GLY A 308 -9.29 0.32 -17.81
C GLY A 308 -7.89 -0.24 -17.54
N ALA A 309 -6.85 0.50 -17.89
CA ALA A 309 -5.48 -0.02 -17.94
C ALA A 309 -4.83 -0.26 -16.56
N TRP A 310 -5.28 0.41 -15.49
CA TRP A 310 -4.60 0.38 -14.19
C TRP A 310 -4.60 -0.99 -13.51
N ARG A 311 -5.65 -1.81 -13.75
CA ARG A 311 -5.68 -3.18 -13.22
C ARG A 311 -4.51 -4.00 -13.75
N GLU A 312 -4.26 -3.94 -15.04
CA GLU A 312 -3.19 -4.69 -15.70
C GLU A 312 -1.84 -4.03 -15.48
N SER A 313 -1.77 -2.70 -15.64
CA SER A 313 -0.53 -1.92 -15.51
C SER A 313 0.12 -2.03 -14.13
N LEU A 314 -0.68 -2.05 -13.06
CA LEU A 314 -0.22 -2.16 -11.68
C LEU A 314 -0.43 -3.57 -11.09
N ASN A 315 -0.86 -4.53 -11.89
CA ASN A 315 -1.15 -5.89 -11.44
C ASN A 315 -2.02 -5.89 -10.17
N LEU A 316 -3.17 -5.19 -10.24
CA LEU A 316 -4.08 -5.10 -9.10
C LEU A 316 -4.81 -6.43 -8.88
N SER A 317 -4.96 -6.81 -7.62
CA SER A 317 -5.85 -7.92 -7.25
C SER A 317 -7.30 -7.60 -7.61
N GLY A 318 -8.14 -8.64 -7.70
CA GLY A 318 -9.56 -8.47 -7.96
C GLY A 318 -10.24 -7.56 -6.93
N ASN A 319 -9.86 -7.68 -5.64
CA ASN A 319 -10.41 -6.86 -4.55
C ASN A 319 -9.95 -5.39 -4.65
N GLU A 320 -8.66 -5.13 -4.89
CA GLU A 320 -8.14 -3.77 -5.06
C GLU A 320 -8.81 -3.05 -6.24
N SER A 321 -8.95 -3.75 -7.37
CA SER A 321 -9.60 -3.20 -8.56
C SER A 321 -11.09 -2.92 -8.31
N LYS A 322 -11.80 -3.85 -7.67
CA LYS A 322 -13.22 -3.70 -7.34
C LYS A 322 -13.44 -2.51 -6.38
N GLU A 323 -12.66 -2.44 -5.30
CA GLU A 323 -12.74 -1.35 -4.32
C GLU A 323 -12.46 0.00 -4.97
N MET A 324 -11.39 0.11 -5.77
CA MET A 324 -11.07 1.34 -6.49
C MET A 324 -12.21 1.79 -7.40
N MET A 325 -12.78 0.89 -8.21
CA MET A 325 -13.88 1.23 -9.11
C MET A 325 -15.15 1.62 -8.35
N GLU A 326 -15.44 0.96 -7.24
CA GLU A 326 -16.57 1.28 -6.39
C GLU A 326 -16.43 2.68 -5.77
N ILE A 327 -15.24 3.04 -5.29
CA ILE A 327 -14.94 4.38 -4.79
C ILE A 327 -15.17 5.44 -5.88
N LEU A 328 -14.66 5.21 -7.09
CA LEU A 328 -14.81 6.14 -8.22
C LEU A 328 -16.30 6.35 -8.60
N GLU A 329 -17.07 5.27 -8.63
CA GLU A 329 -18.53 5.33 -8.89
C GLU A 329 -19.26 6.14 -7.82
N ILE A 330 -18.95 5.87 -6.54
CA ILE A 330 -19.59 6.59 -5.42
C ILE A 330 -19.22 8.07 -5.45
N VAL A 331 -17.94 8.43 -5.65
CA VAL A 331 -17.50 9.83 -5.74
C VAL A 331 -18.25 10.55 -6.86
N SER A 332 -18.32 9.94 -8.06
CA SER A 332 -19.07 10.51 -9.18
C SER A 332 -20.56 10.69 -8.86
N THR A 333 -21.16 9.75 -8.13
CA THR A 333 -22.57 9.84 -7.73
C THR A 333 -22.79 10.94 -6.68
N LEU A 334 -21.88 11.07 -5.71
CA LEU A 334 -21.94 12.12 -4.69
C LEU A 334 -21.79 13.52 -5.28
N ASP A 335 -20.96 13.65 -6.31
CA ASP A 335 -20.69 14.92 -6.97
C ASP A 335 -21.84 15.35 -7.90
N LEU A 336 -22.36 14.44 -8.72
CA LEU A 336 -23.23 14.77 -9.85
C LEU A 336 -24.70 14.45 -9.61
N LYS A 337 -25.04 13.49 -8.75
CA LYS A 337 -26.39 12.91 -8.69
C LYS A 337 -27.02 12.93 -7.30
N TRP A 338 -26.23 13.07 -6.24
CA TRP A 338 -26.67 12.89 -4.85
C TRP A 338 -27.94 13.66 -4.51
N ASP A 339 -28.05 14.92 -4.94
CA ASP A 339 -29.18 15.80 -4.58
C ASP A 339 -30.50 15.37 -5.21
N ASN A 340 -30.43 14.65 -6.32
CA ASN A 340 -31.55 14.13 -7.06
C ASN A 340 -31.93 12.70 -6.72
N LEU A 341 -31.14 12.02 -5.84
CA LEU A 341 -31.44 10.65 -5.45
C LEU A 341 -32.60 10.59 -4.44
N PRO A 342 -33.53 9.62 -4.58
CA PRO A 342 -34.51 9.34 -3.55
C PRO A 342 -33.87 8.83 -2.25
N PRO A 343 -34.58 8.91 -1.10
CA PRO A 343 -34.06 8.44 0.18
C PRO A 343 -33.55 6.99 0.16
N SER A 344 -34.26 6.09 -0.51
CA SER A 344 -33.88 4.69 -0.69
C SER A 344 -32.51 4.54 -1.35
N ALA A 345 -32.27 5.23 -2.46
CA ALA A 345 -30.99 5.21 -3.19
C ALA A 345 -29.85 5.81 -2.35
N ARG A 346 -30.10 6.91 -1.61
CA ARG A 346 -29.12 7.50 -0.68
C ARG A 346 -28.76 6.53 0.44
N LYS A 347 -29.74 5.86 1.05
CA LYS A 347 -29.51 4.83 2.09
C LYS A 347 -28.71 3.65 1.56
N ARG A 348 -29.07 3.12 0.37
CA ARG A 348 -28.32 2.05 -0.30
C ARG A 348 -26.87 2.48 -0.60
N LEU A 349 -26.66 3.68 -1.12
CA LEU A 349 -25.33 4.18 -1.41
C LEU A 349 -24.49 4.33 -0.13
N ALA A 350 -25.06 4.91 0.92
CA ALA A 350 -24.40 5.14 2.20
C ALA A 350 -24.06 3.84 2.95
N SER A 351 -24.78 2.73 2.69
CA SER A 351 -24.51 1.42 3.28
C SER A 351 -23.43 0.61 2.55
N ARG A 352 -22.95 1.06 1.40
CA ARG A 352 -21.87 0.37 0.65
C ARG A 352 -20.54 0.46 1.42
N SER A 353 -19.76 -0.63 1.39
CA SER A 353 -18.49 -0.72 2.13
C SER A 353 -17.46 0.35 1.74
N ALA A 354 -17.45 0.76 0.48
CA ALA A 354 -16.54 1.78 -0.04
C ALA A 354 -17.01 3.24 0.20
N PHE A 355 -18.20 3.46 0.79
CA PHE A 355 -18.76 4.80 0.96
C PHE A 355 -17.88 5.72 1.81
N SER A 356 -17.37 5.21 2.94
CA SER A 356 -16.44 5.96 3.81
C SER A 356 -15.16 6.35 3.07
N SER A 357 -14.60 5.45 2.26
CA SER A 357 -13.41 5.73 1.45
C SER A 357 -13.69 6.80 0.37
N ALA A 358 -14.87 6.76 -0.24
CA ALA A 358 -15.29 7.77 -1.21
C ALA A 358 -15.41 9.17 -0.58
N LEU A 359 -15.98 9.27 0.63
CA LEU A 359 -16.01 10.54 1.38
C LEU A 359 -14.61 11.08 1.68
N LYS A 360 -13.65 10.21 2.06
CA LYS A 360 -12.26 10.63 2.28
C LYS A 360 -11.62 11.19 1.02
N VAL A 361 -11.86 10.56 -0.13
CA VAL A 361 -11.34 11.03 -1.43
C VAL A 361 -11.96 12.37 -1.82
N LEU A 362 -13.27 12.54 -1.62
CA LEU A 362 -13.99 13.77 -1.95
C LEU A 362 -13.58 14.92 -1.02
N PHE A 363 -13.30 14.64 0.25
CA PHE A 363 -12.94 15.64 1.26
C PHE A 363 -11.72 16.47 0.88
N GLY A 364 -10.76 15.90 0.17
CA GLY A 364 -9.54 16.59 -0.28
C GLY A 364 -9.80 17.78 -1.24
N VAL A 365 -10.98 17.85 -1.85
CA VAL A 365 -11.31 18.88 -2.89
C VAL A 365 -12.55 19.65 -2.51
N THR A 366 -13.59 18.98 -1.99
CA THR A 366 -14.90 19.58 -1.67
C THR A 366 -15.34 19.19 -0.25
N PRO A 367 -14.68 19.69 0.80
CA PRO A 367 -15.01 19.36 2.19
C PRO A 367 -16.43 19.77 2.58
N GLU A 368 -16.97 20.86 2.01
CA GLU A 368 -18.33 21.32 2.25
C GLU A 368 -19.36 20.29 1.78
N ARG A 369 -19.11 19.66 0.62
CA ARG A 369 -19.95 18.60 0.07
C ARG A 369 -19.98 17.38 0.98
N VAL A 370 -18.81 16.98 1.50
CA VAL A 370 -18.72 15.84 2.43
C VAL A 370 -19.51 16.12 3.73
N ILE A 371 -19.45 17.34 4.24
CA ILE A 371 -20.22 17.76 5.43
C ILE A 371 -21.73 17.68 5.15
N GLU A 372 -22.20 18.18 4.01
CA GLU A 372 -23.60 18.13 3.59
C GLU A 372 -24.11 16.71 3.45
N VAL A 373 -23.37 15.86 2.73
CA VAL A 373 -23.66 14.43 2.59
C VAL A 373 -23.70 13.75 3.96
N GLY A 374 -22.73 14.04 4.83
CA GLY A 374 -22.65 13.50 6.18
C GLY A 374 -23.88 13.85 7.03
N LYS A 375 -24.33 15.10 7.01
CA LYS A 375 -25.57 15.54 7.69
C LYS A 375 -26.79 14.79 7.16
N THR A 376 -26.91 14.64 5.84
CA THR A 376 -28.01 13.89 5.23
C THR A 376 -28.00 12.43 5.63
N VAL A 377 -26.83 11.77 5.61
CA VAL A 377 -26.67 10.37 6.01
C VAL A 377 -26.98 10.18 7.50
N ALA A 378 -26.51 11.09 8.36
CA ALA A 378 -26.81 11.06 9.79
C ALA A 378 -28.32 11.14 10.04
N ARG A 379 -29.05 12.06 9.35
CA ARG A 379 -30.51 12.15 9.44
C ARG A 379 -31.18 10.85 8.97
N LEU A 380 -30.80 10.31 7.81
CA LEU A 380 -31.36 9.07 7.27
C LEU A 380 -31.10 7.87 8.19
N ALA A 381 -29.99 7.85 8.92
CA ALA A 381 -29.68 6.81 9.87
C ALA A 381 -30.56 6.81 11.14
N THR A 382 -31.15 7.96 11.49
CA THR A 382 -32.08 8.09 12.62
C THR A 382 -33.54 7.76 12.25
N GLU A 383 -33.86 7.69 10.95
CA GLU A 383 -35.18 7.28 10.48
C GLU A 383 -35.45 5.80 10.77
N SER A 384 -36.72 5.40 10.78
CA SER A 384 -37.14 4.01 11.02
C SER A 384 -36.37 3.03 10.15
N GLY A 385 -35.77 2.02 10.80
CA GLY A 385 -34.96 0.99 10.15
C GLY A 385 -33.51 1.36 9.86
N GLY A 386 -33.08 2.63 10.01
CA GLY A 386 -31.71 3.08 9.75
C GLY A 386 -31.34 3.07 8.26
N LEU A 387 -30.03 2.90 7.95
CA LEU A 387 -29.53 2.93 6.58
C LEU A 387 -29.70 1.60 5.81
N ALA A 388 -29.66 0.47 6.51
CA ALA A 388 -29.72 -0.86 5.91
C ALA A 388 -30.45 -1.84 6.83
N PRO A 389 -31.77 -1.68 7.00
CA PRO A 389 -32.56 -2.65 7.76
C PRO A 389 -32.61 -4.00 7.06
N GLU A 390 -32.90 -5.06 7.83
CA GLU A 390 -33.20 -6.35 7.23
C GLU A 390 -34.47 -6.23 6.36
N PRO A 391 -34.47 -6.79 5.13
CA PRO A 391 -35.65 -6.77 4.28
C PRO A 391 -36.83 -7.48 4.94
N PHE A 392 -38.03 -6.87 4.89
CA PHE A 392 -39.23 -7.52 5.39
C PHE A 392 -39.59 -8.81 4.64
N VAL A 393 -39.25 -8.87 3.35
CA VAL A 393 -39.54 -10.02 2.48
C VAL A 393 -38.25 -10.50 1.83
N SER A 394 -37.97 -11.78 1.96
CA SER A 394 -36.89 -12.50 1.33
C SER A 394 -37.35 -13.25 0.07
N GLY A 395 -36.40 -13.77 -0.71
CA GLY A 395 -36.71 -14.64 -1.84
C GLY A 395 -37.52 -15.89 -1.44
N SER A 396 -37.23 -16.48 -0.26
CA SER A 396 -37.97 -17.61 0.26
C SER A 396 -39.43 -17.28 0.62
N ASP A 397 -39.69 -16.07 1.12
CA ASP A 397 -41.02 -15.60 1.40
C ASP A 397 -41.86 -15.46 0.12
N LEU A 398 -41.28 -14.94 -0.96
CA LEU A 398 -41.95 -14.85 -2.26
C LEU A 398 -42.27 -16.23 -2.84
N ILE A 399 -41.39 -17.22 -2.70
CA ILE A 399 -41.64 -18.59 -3.11
C ILE A 399 -42.78 -19.20 -2.30
N ALA A 400 -42.79 -18.97 -0.99
CA ALA A 400 -43.84 -19.50 -0.09
C ALA A 400 -45.26 -18.99 -0.45
N ILE A 401 -45.35 -17.77 -1.04
CA ILE A 401 -46.65 -17.23 -1.51
C ILE A 401 -46.95 -17.55 -2.98
N GLY A 402 -46.18 -18.43 -3.63
CA GLY A 402 -46.44 -18.99 -4.94
C GLY A 402 -45.75 -18.34 -6.11
N PHE A 403 -44.77 -17.42 -5.87
CA PHE A 403 -44.03 -16.78 -6.95
C PHE A 403 -42.97 -17.72 -7.51
N GLN A 404 -42.84 -17.75 -8.82
CA GLN A 404 -41.83 -18.55 -9.50
C GLN A 404 -40.51 -17.76 -9.64
N PRO A 405 -39.37 -18.32 -9.22
CA PRO A 405 -38.07 -17.71 -9.43
C PRO A 405 -37.82 -17.40 -10.90
N GLY A 406 -37.40 -16.16 -11.21
CA GLY A 406 -37.17 -15.70 -12.57
C GLY A 406 -36.61 -14.27 -12.64
N PRO A 407 -36.39 -13.70 -13.83
CA PRO A 407 -35.80 -12.38 -14.02
C PRO A 407 -36.52 -11.25 -13.27
N ARG A 408 -37.86 -11.31 -13.16
CA ARG A 408 -38.68 -10.33 -12.41
C ARG A 408 -38.52 -10.40 -10.90
N PHE A 409 -38.09 -11.55 -10.37
CA PHE A 409 -38.05 -11.84 -8.94
C PHE A 409 -37.13 -10.86 -8.19
N LYS A 410 -35.93 -10.63 -8.73
CA LYS A 410 -34.97 -9.66 -8.16
C LYS A 410 -35.53 -8.23 -8.21
N GLY A 411 -36.15 -7.84 -9.33
CA GLY A 411 -36.73 -6.51 -9.48
C GLY A 411 -37.81 -6.22 -8.43
N ILE A 412 -38.68 -7.20 -8.13
CA ILE A 412 -39.73 -7.07 -7.10
C ILE A 412 -39.09 -6.93 -5.72
N LEU A 413 -38.10 -7.77 -5.36
CA LEU A 413 -37.39 -7.66 -4.07
C LEU A 413 -36.71 -6.31 -3.92
N ASP A 414 -36.06 -5.80 -4.96
CA ASP A 414 -35.41 -4.50 -4.95
C ASP A 414 -36.43 -3.35 -4.77
N GLN A 415 -37.59 -3.40 -5.45
CA GLN A 415 -38.68 -2.42 -5.28
C GLN A 415 -39.27 -2.44 -3.88
N LEU A 416 -39.58 -3.62 -3.34
CA LEU A 416 -40.12 -3.76 -1.99
C LEU A 416 -39.14 -3.23 -0.95
N TYR A 417 -37.85 -3.48 -1.14
CA TYR A 417 -36.84 -2.96 -0.25
C TYR A 417 -36.69 -1.43 -0.37
N ASP A 418 -36.83 -0.87 -1.56
CA ASP A 418 -36.83 0.60 -1.74
C ASP A 418 -38.03 1.23 -1.03
N LEU A 419 -39.23 0.66 -1.15
CA LEU A 419 -40.41 1.12 -0.44
C LEU A 419 -40.27 1.02 1.09
N GLN A 420 -39.61 -0.05 1.59
CA GLN A 420 -39.25 -0.18 3.00
C GLN A 420 -38.28 0.90 3.46
N LEU A 421 -37.22 1.18 2.66
CA LEU A 421 -36.24 2.21 2.96
C LEU A 421 -36.82 3.62 2.97
N GLU A 422 -37.90 3.85 2.21
CA GLU A 422 -38.65 5.11 2.14
C GLU A 422 -39.74 5.21 3.22
N GLY A 423 -39.93 4.13 4.02
CA GLY A 423 -40.96 4.10 5.05
C GLY A 423 -42.39 3.91 4.53
N ALA A 424 -42.54 3.55 3.26
CA ALA A 424 -43.83 3.25 2.65
C ALA A 424 -44.35 1.85 3.03
N LEU A 425 -43.44 0.95 3.46
CA LEU A 425 -43.76 -0.36 4.02
C LEU A 425 -43.17 -0.45 5.43
N ASN A 426 -44.00 -0.84 6.39
CA ASN A 426 -43.62 -0.88 7.80
C ASN A 426 -43.73 -2.28 8.43
N SER A 427 -44.22 -3.26 7.69
CA SER A 427 -44.35 -4.62 8.15
C SER A 427 -44.19 -5.65 7.02
N LYS A 428 -43.93 -6.90 7.41
CA LYS A 428 -43.86 -8.03 6.48
C LYS A 428 -45.18 -8.24 5.75
N GLU A 429 -46.30 -8.06 6.45
CA GLU A 429 -47.65 -8.22 5.91
C GLU A 429 -47.90 -7.23 4.78
N GLU A 430 -47.59 -5.93 5.00
CA GLU A 430 -47.69 -4.90 3.99
C GLU A 430 -46.80 -5.20 2.77
N ALA A 431 -45.58 -5.64 3.00
CA ALA A 431 -44.66 -6.00 1.93
C ALA A 431 -45.12 -7.22 1.10
N VAL A 432 -45.78 -8.22 1.73
CA VAL A 432 -46.37 -9.34 1.02
C VAL A 432 -47.55 -8.91 0.15
N VAL A 433 -48.40 -8.01 0.65
CA VAL A 433 -49.52 -7.45 -0.15
C VAL A 433 -48.97 -6.70 -1.34
N ALA A 434 -47.98 -5.80 -1.13
CA ALA A 434 -47.33 -5.04 -2.21
C ALA A 434 -46.66 -5.98 -3.25
N ALA A 435 -45.99 -7.07 -2.81
CA ALA A 435 -45.44 -8.07 -3.68
C ALA A 435 -46.46 -8.69 -4.64
N ARG A 436 -47.65 -9.03 -4.13
CA ARG A 436 -48.77 -9.60 -4.93
C ARG A 436 -49.27 -8.63 -5.98
N LEU A 437 -49.35 -7.34 -5.63
CA LEU A 437 -49.81 -6.31 -6.56
C LEU A 437 -48.83 -6.12 -7.70
N GLU A 438 -47.52 -6.06 -7.39
CA GLU A 438 -46.44 -5.93 -8.40
C GLU A 438 -46.27 -7.18 -9.28
N TRP A 439 -46.54 -8.38 -8.75
CA TRP A 439 -46.46 -9.62 -9.52
C TRP A 439 -47.55 -9.72 -10.59
N ASN A 440 -48.73 -9.17 -10.29
CA ASN A 440 -49.93 -9.20 -11.17
C ASN A 440 -49.94 -8.10 -12.22
N ARG A 441 -48.99 -7.14 -12.17
CA ARG A 441 -48.74 -6.12 -13.20
C ARG A 441 -47.81 -6.69 -14.28
#